data_b7140c278ab9a746e88539f4ee5de1e1
#
_entry.id   b7140c278ab9a746e88539f4ee5de1e1
#
_cell.length_a   1.000
_cell.length_b   1.000
_cell.length_c   1.000
_cell.angle_alpha   90.00
_cell.angle_beta   90.00
_cell.angle_gamma   90.00
#
_symmetry.space_group_name_H-M   'P 1'
#
loop_
_entity.id
_entity.type
_entity.pdbx_description
1 polymer ?
#
loop_
_entity_poly.entity_id
_entity_poly.type
_entity_poly.pdbx_seq_one_letter_code
_entity_poly.pdbx_strand_id
1 'polypeptide(L)'
;MSNQSTPKIVLTHLKWSLARFKETMENKGTEYYKGAALHRFMLTCNVAFEAIRVFAKGEGRICSTEVFCFQWAENKHWLEENANWNAMLEDYEKIKLRPKDKEMHYIYAKLKTYHILLNHLSKCMELEEK
;
A
#
# COMPACT_ATOMS: atom_id res chain seq x y z
N MET A 1 19.45 -12.75 16.33
CA MET A 1 19.22 -12.45 15.77
C MET A 1 18.40 -11.88 15.13
N SER A 2 18.52 -11.49 14.62
CA SER A 2 17.51 -10.70 14.40
C SER A 2 16.95 -10.78 13.08
N ASN A 3 15.70 -10.85 12.94
CA ASN A 3 14.97 -10.86 11.73
C ASN A 3 14.65 -9.44 11.29
N GLN A 4 15.66 -8.59 11.35
CA GLN A 4 15.40 -7.22 10.95
C GLN A 4 15.29 -7.12 9.45
N SER A 5 14.17 -6.58 8.99
CA SER A 5 13.99 -6.30 7.58
C SER A 5 14.87 -5.11 7.18
N THR A 6 15.47 -5.21 6.02
CA THR A 6 16.25 -4.11 5.44
C THR A 6 15.39 -3.38 4.42
N PRO A 7 15.75 -2.14 4.04
CA PRO A 7 15.02 -1.44 2.98
C PRO A 7 14.90 -2.26 1.70
N LYS A 8 15.96 -2.96 1.32
CA LYS A 8 15.95 -3.78 0.11
C LYS A 8 14.94 -4.92 0.21
N ILE A 9 14.88 -5.58 1.36
CA ILE A 9 13.97 -6.69 1.56
C ILE A 9 12.52 -6.23 1.54
N VAL A 10 12.19 -5.18 2.29
CA VAL A 10 10.81 -4.70 2.33
C VAL A 10 10.37 -4.14 0.98
N LEU A 11 11.28 -3.52 0.23
CA LEU A 11 10.98 -3.03 -1.11
C LEU A 11 10.64 -4.20 -2.04
N THR A 12 11.40 -5.28 -1.95
CA THR A 12 11.13 -6.50 -2.73
C THR A 12 9.75 -7.04 -2.42
N HIS A 13 9.39 -7.10 -1.13
CA HIS A 13 8.07 -7.55 -0.71
C HIS A 13 6.96 -6.66 -1.25
N LEU A 14 7.17 -5.34 -1.22
CA LEU A 14 6.18 -4.39 -1.72
C LEU A 14 5.97 -4.56 -3.22
N LYS A 15 7.05 -4.69 -3.98
CA LYS A 15 6.96 -4.90 -5.43
C LYS A 15 6.23 -6.20 -5.77
N TRP A 16 6.52 -7.25 -5.03
CA TRP A 16 5.84 -8.53 -5.22
C TRP A 16 4.34 -8.41 -4.90
N SER A 17 4.00 -7.76 -3.80
CA SER A 17 2.62 -7.58 -3.40
C SER A 17 1.84 -6.74 -4.43
N LEU A 18 2.47 -5.70 -4.96
CA LEU A 18 1.86 -4.87 -6.00
C LEU A 18 1.58 -5.67 -7.28
N ALA A 19 2.50 -6.59 -7.63
CA ALA A 19 2.30 -7.44 -8.79
C ALA A 19 1.11 -8.39 -8.59
N ARG A 20 0.98 -8.98 -7.40
CA ARG A 20 -0.15 -9.86 -7.09
C ARG A 20 -1.46 -9.09 -7.09
N PHE A 21 -1.45 -7.89 -6.53
CA PHE A 21 -2.62 -7.02 -6.50
C PHE A 21 -3.06 -6.70 -7.94
N LYS A 22 -2.12 -6.35 -8.81
CA LYS A 22 -2.42 -6.05 -10.20
C LYS A 22 -3.06 -7.24 -10.90
N GLU A 23 -2.54 -8.45 -10.66
CA GLU A 23 -3.10 -9.66 -11.26
C GLU A 23 -4.56 -9.87 -10.88
N THR A 24 -4.92 -9.63 -9.62
CA THR A 24 -6.31 -9.82 -9.20
C THR A 24 -7.22 -8.79 -9.83
N MET A 25 -6.71 -7.56 -10.08
CA MET A 25 -7.51 -6.55 -10.74
C MET A 25 -7.74 -6.84 -12.23
N GLU A 26 -6.80 -7.54 -12.84
CA GLU A 26 -6.90 -7.88 -14.26
C GLU A 26 -7.83 -9.05 -14.52
N ASN A 27 -8.13 -9.85 -13.51
CA ASN A 27 -9.07 -10.95 -13.60
C ASN A 27 -10.47 -10.44 -13.26
N LYS A 28 -11.15 -9.90 -14.25
CA LYS A 28 -12.46 -9.27 -14.05
C LYS A 28 -13.59 -10.25 -14.19
N GLY A 29 -14.75 -9.88 -13.70
CA GLY A 29 -16.01 -10.51 -14.03
C GLY A 29 -16.58 -11.48 -13.01
N THR A 30 -15.90 -11.75 -11.90
CA THR A 30 -16.48 -12.61 -10.88
C THR A 30 -16.37 -11.98 -9.49
N GLU A 31 -17.32 -12.30 -8.63
CA GLU A 31 -17.29 -11.84 -7.24
C GLU A 31 -16.06 -12.39 -6.51
N TYR A 32 -15.62 -13.59 -6.90
CA TYR A 32 -14.41 -14.17 -6.33
C TYR A 32 -13.19 -13.26 -6.55
N TYR A 33 -12.96 -12.83 -7.80
CA TYR A 33 -11.81 -11.98 -8.10
C TYR A 33 -11.94 -10.58 -7.53
N LYS A 34 -13.17 -10.09 -7.39
CA LYS A 34 -13.43 -8.82 -6.75
C LYS A 34 -12.98 -8.87 -5.29
N GLY A 35 -13.40 -9.91 -4.56
CA GLY A 35 -13.00 -10.10 -3.19
C GLY A 35 -11.50 -10.30 -3.05
N ALA A 36 -10.90 -11.05 -3.98
CA ALA A 36 -9.46 -11.28 -3.97
C ALA A 36 -8.69 -9.98 -4.18
N ALA A 37 -9.17 -9.10 -5.08
CA ALA A 37 -8.52 -7.82 -5.32
C ALA A 37 -8.59 -6.92 -4.08
N LEU A 38 -9.73 -6.89 -3.39
CA LEU A 38 -9.87 -6.12 -2.16
C LEU A 38 -8.93 -6.63 -1.07
N HIS A 39 -8.83 -7.96 -0.96
CA HIS A 39 -7.93 -8.57 0.02
C HIS A 39 -6.46 -8.25 -0.30
N ARG A 40 -6.10 -8.33 -1.60
CA ARG A 40 -4.74 -7.99 -2.02
C ARG A 40 -4.41 -6.52 -1.77
N PHE A 41 -5.39 -5.64 -1.95
CA PHE A 41 -5.21 -4.22 -1.63
C PHE A 41 -4.85 -4.06 -0.15
N MET A 42 -5.61 -4.71 0.72
CA MET A 42 -5.35 -4.63 2.17
C MET A 42 -3.95 -5.15 2.50
N LEU A 43 -3.56 -6.30 1.94
CA LEU A 43 -2.24 -6.87 2.19
C LEU A 43 -1.13 -5.96 1.67
N THR A 44 -1.35 -5.33 0.51
CA THR A 44 -0.35 -4.44 -0.08
C THR A 44 -0.17 -3.19 0.79
N CYS A 45 -1.26 -2.67 1.36
CA CYS A 45 -1.15 -1.57 2.31
C CYS A 45 -0.32 -1.96 3.53
N ASN A 46 -0.54 -3.17 4.07
CA ASN A 46 0.24 -3.65 5.21
C ASN A 46 1.74 -3.67 4.87
N VAL A 47 2.07 -4.18 3.70
CA VAL A 47 3.47 -4.23 3.26
C VAL A 47 4.04 -2.83 3.04
N ALA A 48 3.22 -1.91 2.50
CA ALA A 48 3.64 -0.52 2.30
C ALA A 48 3.97 0.15 3.63
N PHE A 49 3.14 -0.05 4.66
CA PHE A 49 3.42 0.50 5.99
C PHE A 49 4.75 -0.02 6.53
N GLU A 50 4.97 -1.32 6.42
CA GLU A 50 6.21 -1.93 6.90
C GLU A 50 7.41 -1.36 6.15
N ALA A 51 7.29 -1.21 4.82
CA ALA A 51 8.36 -0.65 4.02
C ALA A 51 8.68 0.78 4.46
N ILE A 52 7.66 1.61 4.64
CA ILE A 52 7.87 2.99 5.08
C ILE A 52 8.55 3.03 6.45
N ARG A 53 8.10 2.16 7.38
CA ARG A 53 8.70 2.09 8.73
C ARG A 53 10.18 1.76 8.66
N VAL A 54 10.55 0.81 7.83
CA VAL A 54 11.95 0.40 7.71
C VAL A 54 12.81 1.52 7.13
N PHE A 55 12.32 2.19 6.09
CA PHE A 55 13.04 3.32 5.51
C PHE A 55 13.17 4.48 6.51
N ALA A 56 12.08 4.78 7.22
CA ALA A 56 12.08 5.87 8.21
C ALA A 56 13.05 5.57 9.35
N LYS A 57 13.07 4.32 9.81
CA LYS A 57 14.00 3.91 10.88
C LYS A 57 15.43 4.10 10.45
N GLY A 58 15.75 3.85 9.19
CA GLY A 58 17.09 4.07 8.66
C GLY A 58 17.51 5.53 8.70
N GLU A 59 16.55 6.46 8.80
CA GLU A 59 16.81 7.88 8.92
C GLU A 59 16.57 8.39 10.35
N GLY A 60 16.46 7.47 11.30
CA GLY A 60 16.29 7.84 12.71
C GLY A 60 14.87 8.26 13.07
N ARG A 61 13.87 7.86 12.27
CA ARG A 61 12.49 8.24 12.51
C ARG A 61 11.65 7.02 12.86
N ILE A 62 10.64 7.22 13.70
CA ILE A 62 9.71 6.16 14.07
C ILE A 62 8.32 6.56 13.59
N CYS A 63 7.73 5.69 12.75
CA CYS A 63 6.37 5.88 12.27
C CYS A 63 5.46 4.92 13.03
N SER A 64 4.72 5.43 14.02
CA SER A 64 3.93 4.59 14.91
C SER A 64 2.53 4.26 14.35
N THR A 65 2.02 5.07 13.44
CA THR A 65 0.70 4.83 12.86
C THR A 65 0.77 4.89 11.34
N GLU A 66 -0.26 4.33 10.68
CA GLU A 66 -0.34 4.37 9.22
C GLU A 66 -0.37 5.81 8.70
N VAL A 67 -1.10 6.68 9.39
CA VAL A 67 -1.18 8.08 8.97
C VAL A 67 0.20 8.74 9.05
N PHE A 68 0.93 8.53 10.14
CA PHE A 68 2.29 9.07 10.26
C PHE A 68 3.21 8.52 9.20
N CYS A 69 3.10 7.23 8.87
CA CYS A 69 3.91 6.63 7.82
C CYS A 69 3.72 7.35 6.49
N PHE A 70 2.45 7.57 6.11
CA PHE A 70 2.18 8.23 4.83
C PHE A 70 2.50 9.71 4.87
N GLN A 71 2.33 10.39 6.01
CA GLN A 71 2.78 11.78 6.14
C GLN A 71 4.28 11.88 5.94
N TRP A 72 5.03 10.97 6.52
CA TRP A 72 6.48 10.94 6.36
C TRP A 72 6.86 10.72 4.89
N ALA A 73 6.18 9.76 4.23
CA ALA A 73 6.42 9.49 2.81
C ALA A 73 6.07 10.70 1.94
N GLU A 74 5.00 11.40 2.27
CA GLU A 74 4.63 12.62 1.56
C GLU A 74 5.72 13.69 1.69
N ASN A 75 6.25 13.85 2.90
CA ASN A 75 7.34 14.80 3.14
C ASN A 75 8.62 14.43 2.39
N LYS A 76 8.80 13.15 2.09
CA LYS A 76 9.93 12.67 1.28
C LYS A 76 9.69 12.82 -0.21
N HIS A 77 8.50 13.32 -0.59
CA HIS A 77 8.09 13.44 -2.00
C HIS A 77 7.96 12.08 -2.69
N TRP A 78 7.62 11.05 -1.93
CA TRP A 78 7.41 9.71 -2.46
C TRP A 78 5.98 9.48 -2.95
N LEU A 79 5.10 10.45 -2.74
CA LEU A 79 3.71 10.39 -3.20
C LEU A 79 3.48 11.52 -4.18
N GLU A 80 2.64 11.26 -5.18
CA GLU A 80 2.31 12.30 -6.14
C GLU A 80 1.53 13.41 -5.44
N GLU A 81 1.70 14.63 -5.94
CA GLU A 81 1.17 15.83 -5.28
C GLU A 81 -0.31 15.76 -4.99
N ASN A 82 -1.08 15.20 -5.91
CA ASN A 82 -2.54 15.13 -5.75
C ASN A 82 -3.03 13.75 -5.31
N ALA A 83 -2.13 12.89 -4.82
CA ALA A 83 -2.52 11.57 -4.38
C ALA A 83 -3.33 11.66 -3.10
N ASN A 84 -4.54 11.08 -3.11
CA ASN A 84 -5.41 11.10 -1.95
C ASN A 84 -5.16 9.86 -1.09
N TRP A 85 -4.01 9.85 -0.41
CA TRP A 85 -3.64 8.72 0.43
C TRP A 85 -4.55 8.63 1.68
N ASN A 86 -5.14 9.74 2.12
CA ASN A 86 -6.07 9.72 3.25
C ASN A 86 -7.31 8.88 2.92
N ALA A 87 -7.88 9.06 1.73
CA ALA A 87 -9.03 8.27 1.30
C ALA A 87 -8.64 6.79 1.19
N MET A 88 -7.45 6.52 0.71
CA MET A 88 -6.95 5.13 0.62
C MET A 88 -6.87 4.49 2.00
N LEU A 89 -6.36 5.21 3.00
CA LEU A 89 -6.27 4.66 4.35
C LEU A 89 -7.65 4.46 4.98
N GLU A 90 -8.60 5.35 4.70
CA GLU A 90 -9.97 5.17 5.18
C GLU A 90 -10.57 3.90 4.60
N ASP A 91 -10.39 3.67 3.31
CA ASP A 91 -10.91 2.47 2.65
C ASP A 91 -10.22 1.21 3.15
N TYR A 92 -8.90 1.30 3.40
CA TYR A 92 -8.16 0.21 4.00
C TYR A 92 -8.76 -0.20 5.35
N GLU A 93 -9.07 0.78 6.21
CA GLU A 93 -9.67 0.49 7.51
C GLU A 93 -11.07 -0.11 7.37
N LYS A 94 -11.84 0.38 6.39
CA LYS A 94 -13.17 -0.16 6.14
C LYS A 94 -13.12 -1.64 5.74
N ILE A 95 -12.16 -2.02 4.89
CA ILE A 95 -12.02 -3.41 4.46
C ILE A 95 -11.71 -4.32 5.64
N LYS A 96 -10.89 -3.84 6.58
CA LYS A 96 -10.54 -4.62 7.76
C LYS A 96 -11.77 -4.93 8.63
N LEU A 97 -12.79 -4.07 8.57
CA LEU A 97 -14.00 -4.22 9.35
C LEU A 97 -15.08 -5.02 8.62
N ARG A 98 -14.75 -5.61 7.48
CA ARG A 98 -15.67 -6.40 6.65
C ARG A 98 -16.93 -5.62 6.31
N PRO A 99 -16.83 -4.63 5.44
CA PRO A 99 -17.95 -3.76 5.11
C PRO A 99 -19.03 -4.47 4.29
N LYS A 100 -20.17 -3.81 4.19
CA LYS A 100 -21.27 -4.33 3.39
C LYS A 100 -20.92 -4.29 1.90
N ASP A 101 -21.63 -5.09 1.11
CA ASP A 101 -21.36 -5.21 -0.32
C ASP A 101 -21.30 -3.88 -1.06
N LYS A 102 -22.18 -2.94 -0.69
CA LYS A 102 -22.22 -1.65 -1.34
C LYS A 102 -20.92 -0.87 -1.13
N GLU A 103 -20.40 -0.88 0.10
CA GLU A 103 -19.14 -0.21 0.40
C GLU A 103 -17.97 -0.90 -0.28
N MET A 104 -18.00 -2.23 -0.31
CA MET A 104 -16.96 -3.00 -1.00
C MET A 104 -16.92 -2.67 -2.47
N HIS A 105 -18.09 -2.48 -3.07
CA HIS A 105 -18.19 -2.13 -4.49
C HIS A 105 -17.57 -0.74 -4.75
N TYR A 106 -17.85 0.21 -3.87
CA TYR A 106 -17.26 1.56 -3.98
C TYR A 106 -15.75 1.52 -3.89
N ILE A 107 -15.22 0.75 -2.93
CA ILE A 107 -13.78 0.65 -2.75
C ILE A 107 -13.14 -0.04 -3.95
N TYR A 108 -13.79 -1.11 -4.43
CA TYR A 108 -13.29 -1.85 -5.58
C TYR A 108 -13.11 -0.94 -6.80
N ALA A 109 -14.03 -0.02 -7.01
CA ALA A 109 -13.96 0.92 -8.13
C ALA A 109 -12.75 1.84 -8.07
N LYS A 110 -12.14 2.01 -6.89
CA LYS A 110 -10.98 2.89 -6.68
C LYS A 110 -9.66 2.15 -6.62
N LEU A 111 -9.66 0.82 -6.69
CA LEU A 111 -8.43 0.05 -6.49
C LEU A 111 -7.34 0.37 -7.50
N LYS A 112 -7.73 0.63 -8.75
CA LYS A 112 -6.74 0.97 -9.77
C LYS A 112 -5.98 2.24 -9.39
N THR A 113 -6.70 3.25 -8.89
CA THR A 113 -6.09 4.50 -8.44
C THR A 113 -5.15 4.25 -7.27
N TYR A 114 -5.55 3.40 -6.33
CA TYR A 114 -4.72 3.08 -5.18
C TYR A 114 -3.48 2.28 -5.58
N HIS A 115 -3.62 1.41 -6.57
CA HIS A 115 -2.46 0.69 -7.09
C HIS A 115 -1.43 1.66 -7.68
N ILE A 116 -1.90 2.65 -8.44
CA ILE A 116 -1.02 3.66 -9.03
C ILE A 116 -0.28 4.42 -7.93
N LEU A 117 -1.00 4.80 -6.87
CA LEU A 117 -0.41 5.52 -5.75
C LEU A 117 0.70 4.70 -5.08
N LEU A 118 0.41 3.44 -4.76
CA LEU A 118 1.36 2.57 -4.08
C LEU A 118 2.52 2.18 -4.98
N ASN A 119 2.26 2.04 -6.28
CA ASN A 119 3.32 1.72 -7.23
C ASN A 119 4.30 2.88 -7.36
N HIS A 120 3.79 4.12 -7.35
CA HIS A 120 4.64 5.31 -7.36
C HIS A 120 5.52 5.36 -6.11
N LEU A 121 4.92 5.07 -4.95
CA LEU A 121 5.66 4.98 -3.69
C LEU A 121 6.83 4.00 -3.81
N SER A 122 6.56 2.82 -4.35
CA SER A 122 7.60 1.79 -4.48
C SER A 122 8.72 2.23 -5.41
N LYS A 123 8.39 2.94 -6.48
CA LYS A 123 9.42 3.46 -7.41
C LYS A 123 10.30 4.52 -6.76
N CYS A 124 9.71 5.38 -5.94
CA CYS A 124 10.48 6.39 -5.22
C CYS A 124 11.42 5.73 -4.21
N MET A 125 10.94 4.70 -3.52
CA MET A 125 11.78 3.93 -2.60
C MET A 125 12.94 3.26 -3.34
N GLU A 126 12.67 2.73 -4.52
CA GLU A 126 13.71 2.09 -5.34
C GLU A 126 14.80 3.08 -5.70
N LEU A 127 14.44 4.30 -6.06
CA LEU A 127 15.41 5.33 -6.38
C LEU A 127 16.24 5.72 -5.16
N GLU A 128 15.62 5.72 -3.99
CA GLU A 128 16.30 6.05 -2.73
C GLU A 128 17.34 4.99 -2.37
N GLU A 129 17.10 3.74 -2.75
CA GLU A 129 17.98 2.62 -2.45
C GLU A 129 19.24 2.60 -3.30
N LYS A 130 19.27 3.29 -4.42
CA LYS A 130 20.42 3.30 -5.33
C LYS A 130 21.57 4.17 -4.86
#